data_7f2df14665db67c058df0bf48436a599
#
_entry.id   7f2df14665db67c058df0bf48436a599
#
_cell.length_a   1.000
_cell.length_b   1.000
_cell.length_c   1.000
_cell.angle_alpha   90.00
_cell.angle_beta   90.00
_cell.angle_gamma   90.00
#
_symmetry.space_group_name_H-M   'P 1'
#
loop_
_entity.id
_entity.type
_entity.pdbx_description
1 polymer ?
#
loop_
_entity_poly.entity_id
_entity_poly.type
_entity_poly.pdbx_seq_one_letter_code
_entity_poly.pdbx_strand_id
1 'polypeptide(L)'
;MKVRVIPTGLHGALDYLASGVNLAFPRLLGLSDAPWTVLVPRIDGVAGASYSLLTDYELGALKVLPMPAHLAFDAAKGVFLATSPWLFGFAKKGTRYWLPHVLMGVADVLAAATSKTE
;
A
#
# COMPACT_ATOMS: atom_id res chain seq x y z
N MET A 1 -12.77 5.41 22.77
CA MET A 1 -12.40 4.08 22.26
C MET A 1 -11.07 4.16 21.53
N LYS A 2 -10.16 3.27 21.84
CA LYS A 2 -8.86 3.22 21.16
C LYS A 2 -8.98 2.40 19.88
N VAL A 3 -8.85 3.05 18.73
CA VAL A 3 -8.88 2.39 17.43
C VAL A 3 -7.49 2.09 16.89
N ARG A 4 -6.46 2.74 17.47
CA ARG A 4 -5.07 2.55 17.04
C ARG A 4 -4.42 1.44 17.88
N VAL A 5 -4.42 0.23 17.33
CA VAL A 5 -4.01 -0.98 18.04
C VAL A 5 -2.80 -1.67 17.41
N ILE A 6 -2.47 -1.41 16.14
CA ILE A 6 -1.34 -2.04 15.46
C ILE A 6 -0.04 -1.36 15.91
N PRO A 7 0.90 -2.08 16.55
CA PRO A 7 2.19 -1.51 16.93
C PRO A 7 3.00 -1.08 15.70
N THR A 8 3.85 -0.07 15.88
CA THR A 8 4.67 0.47 14.77
C THR A 8 5.60 -0.57 14.15
N GLY A 9 6.16 -1.47 14.94
CA GLY A 9 7.01 -2.56 14.41
C GLY A 9 6.25 -3.53 13.53
N LEU A 10 5.03 -3.91 13.93
CA LEU A 10 4.18 -4.76 13.10
C LEU A 10 3.76 -4.04 11.83
N HIS A 11 3.39 -2.75 11.94
CA HIS A 11 3.04 -1.94 10.78
C HIS A 11 4.20 -1.91 9.77
N GLY A 12 5.43 -1.70 10.26
CA GLY A 12 6.61 -1.72 9.39
C GLY A 12 6.80 -3.04 8.66
N ALA A 13 6.61 -4.17 9.35
CA ALA A 13 6.67 -5.49 8.72
C ALA A 13 5.59 -5.63 7.63
N LEU A 14 4.38 -5.15 7.91
CA LEU A 14 3.28 -5.17 6.93
C LEU A 14 3.57 -4.26 5.73
N ASP A 15 4.24 -3.13 5.94
CA ASP A 15 4.63 -2.21 4.86
C ASP A 15 5.52 -2.90 3.83
N TYR A 16 6.58 -3.58 4.28
CA TYR A 16 7.49 -4.28 3.38
C TYR A 16 6.82 -5.48 2.72
N LEU A 17 5.99 -6.22 3.47
CA LEU A 17 5.21 -7.32 2.90
C LEU A 17 4.26 -6.81 1.82
N ALA A 18 3.51 -5.75 2.09
CA ALA A 18 2.58 -5.17 1.13
C ALA A 18 3.30 -4.64 -0.11
N SER A 19 4.47 -4.01 0.06
CA SER A 19 5.29 -3.57 -1.07
C SER A 19 5.69 -4.73 -1.96
N GLY A 20 6.14 -5.84 -1.38
CA GLY A 20 6.47 -7.05 -2.13
C GLY A 20 5.27 -7.64 -2.85
N VAL A 21 4.13 -7.71 -2.19
CA VAL A 21 2.88 -8.20 -2.79
C VAL A 21 2.47 -7.32 -3.98
N ASN A 22 2.52 -5.98 -3.81
CA ASN A 22 2.16 -5.05 -4.89
C ASN A 22 3.09 -5.19 -6.11
N LEU A 23 4.35 -5.50 -5.90
CA LEU A 23 5.29 -5.74 -7.00
C LEU A 23 4.99 -7.05 -7.73
N ALA A 24 4.47 -8.06 -7.03
CA ALA A 24 4.34 -9.43 -7.54
C ALA A 24 2.94 -9.79 -8.05
N PHE A 25 1.87 -9.32 -7.40
CA PHE A 25 0.53 -9.86 -7.66
C PHE A 25 0.06 -9.68 -9.11
N PRO A 26 0.34 -8.56 -9.81
CA PRO A 26 -0.18 -8.42 -11.17
C PRO A 26 0.30 -9.51 -12.12
N ARG A 27 1.57 -9.90 -12.02
CA ARG A 27 2.12 -10.99 -12.85
C ARG A 27 1.63 -12.34 -12.39
N LEU A 28 1.54 -12.57 -11.09
CA LEU A 28 1.07 -13.83 -10.54
C LEU A 28 -0.39 -14.10 -10.91
N LEU A 29 -1.20 -13.07 -11.04
CA LEU A 29 -2.61 -13.17 -11.42
C LEU A 29 -2.84 -13.06 -12.93
N GLY A 30 -1.78 -12.94 -13.73
CA GLY A 30 -1.89 -12.88 -15.17
C GLY A 30 -2.49 -11.58 -15.71
N LEU A 31 -2.17 -10.44 -15.09
CA LEU A 31 -2.74 -9.13 -15.44
C LEU A 31 -1.83 -8.31 -16.35
N SER A 32 -0.73 -8.90 -16.84
CA SER A 32 0.31 -8.16 -17.59
C SER A 32 -0.16 -7.64 -18.95
N ASP A 33 -1.30 -8.10 -19.46
CA ASP A 33 -1.89 -7.60 -20.71
C ASP A 33 -2.48 -6.20 -20.58
N ALA A 34 -2.66 -5.71 -19.35
CA ALA A 34 -3.16 -4.37 -19.08
C ALA A 34 -2.05 -3.56 -18.36
N PRO A 35 -1.35 -2.65 -19.07
CA PRO A 35 -0.15 -2.00 -18.51
C PRO A 35 -0.38 -1.30 -17.18
N TRP A 36 -1.51 -0.63 -16.99
CA TRP A 36 -1.82 0.08 -15.75
C TRP A 36 -2.02 -0.84 -14.56
N THR A 37 -2.45 -2.09 -14.78
CA THR A 37 -2.61 -3.07 -13.69
C THR A 37 -1.28 -3.49 -13.10
N VAL A 38 -0.20 -3.37 -13.86
CA VAL A 38 1.16 -3.66 -13.39
C VAL A 38 1.83 -2.40 -12.84
N LEU A 39 1.71 -1.29 -13.58
CA LEU A 39 2.41 -0.05 -13.27
C LEU A 39 1.93 0.57 -11.96
N VAL A 40 0.61 0.63 -11.72
CA VAL A 40 0.05 1.27 -10.53
C VAL A 40 0.51 0.60 -9.23
N PRO A 41 0.36 -0.73 -9.05
CA PRO A 41 0.86 -1.36 -7.83
C PRO A 41 2.38 -1.34 -7.74
N ARG A 42 3.09 -1.30 -8.86
CA ARG A 42 4.55 -1.18 -8.84
C ARG A 42 4.97 0.18 -8.29
N ILE A 43 4.34 1.26 -8.74
CA ILE A 43 4.57 2.60 -8.20
C ILE A 43 4.25 2.62 -6.71
N ASP A 44 3.11 2.07 -6.34
CA ASP A 44 2.65 1.99 -4.95
C ASP A 44 3.67 1.24 -4.08
N GLY A 45 4.11 0.07 -4.53
CA GLY A 45 5.07 -0.75 -3.79
C GLY A 45 6.45 -0.09 -3.65
N VAL A 46 6.97 0.48 -4.73
CA VAL A 46 8.28 1.18 -4.70
C VAL A 46 8.21 2.41 -3.81
N ALA A 47 7.15 3.22 -3.94
CA ALA A 47 6.97 4.41 -3.10
C ALA A 47 6.85 4.00 -1.63
N GLY A 48 6.01 3.00 -1.32
CA GLY A 48 5.81 2.52 0.04
C GLY A 48 7.10 2.01 0.68
N ALA A 49 7.86 1.18 -0.02
CA ALA A 49 9.15 0.69 0.48
C ALA A 49 10.12 1.85 0.70
N SER A 50 10.15 2.83 -0.21
CA SER A 50 11.07 3.97 -0.14
C SER A 50 10.79 4.83 1.09
N TYR A 51 9.54 5.26 1.31
CA TYR A 51 9.28 6.10 2.47
C TYR A 51 9.27 5.29 3.78
N SER A 52 9.04 3.98 3.73
CA SER A 52 9.19 3.11 4.90
C SER A 52 10.65 3.07 5.38
N LEU A 53 11.61 3.02 4.47
CA LEU A 53 13.03 3.11 4.81
C LEU A 53 13.39 4.43 5.49
N LEU A 54 12.63 5.50 5.22
CA LEU A 54 12.85 6.84 5.78
C LEU A 54 12.01 7.11 7.02
N THR A 55 11.20 6.17 7.47
CA THR A 55 10.28 6.39 8.58
C THR A 55 10.95 6.14 9.92
N ASP A 56 10.58 6.97 10.90
CA ASP A 56 11.02 6.82 12.28
C ASP A 56 10.18 5.76 12.99
N TYR A 57 10.48 4.52 12.68
CA TYR A 57 9.95 3.34 13.37
C TYR A 57 11.02 2.22 13.30
N GLU A 58 10.73 1.08 13.91
CA GLU A 58 11.73 0.01 14.14
C GLU A 58 12.42 -0.46 12.85
N LEU A 59 11.67 -0.53 11.74
CA LEU A 59 12.18 -1.03 10.46
C LEU A 59 12.66 0.06 9.49
N GLY A 60 12.67 1.31 9.93
CA GLY A 60 13.20 2.42 9.15
C GLY A 60 14.73 2.46 9.22
N ALA A 61 15.37 2.87 8.11
CA ALA A 61 16.83 2.97 8.04
C ALA A 61 17.31 4.38 8.39
N LEU A 62 16.67 5.41 7.91
CA LEU A 62 17.06 6.82 8.12
C LEU A 62 16.06 7.60 8.97
N LYS A 63 15.20 7.09 9.65
CA LYS A 63 14.28 7.61 10.68
C LYS A 63 14.02 9.14 10.65
N VAL A 64 13.77 9.69 9.45
CA VAL A 64 13.53 11.13 9.26
C VAL A 64 12.05 11.48 9.06
N LEU A 65 11.23 10.52 8.63
CA LEU A 65 9.81 10.72 8.40
C LEU A 65 9.02 10.34 9.67
N PRO A 66 8.29 11.28 10.29
CA PRO A 66 7.47 10.94 11.46
C PRO A 66 6.36 9.94 11.11
N MET A 67 6.01 9.09 12.07
CA MET A 67 4.98 8.08 11.87
C MET A 67 3.63 8.67 11.43
N PRO A 68 3.14 9.80 11.99
CA PRO A 68 1.90 10.39 11.50
C PRO A 68 1.94 10.77 10.02
N ALA A 69 3.07 11.28 9.53
CA ALA A 69 3.24 11.59 8.11
C ALA A 69 3.27 10.32 7.26
N HIS A 70 3.93 9.25 7.74
CA HIS A 70 3.94 7.94 7.09
C HIS A 70 2.50 7.42 6.92
N LEU A 71 1.70 7.49 7.98
CA LEU A 71 0.31 7.02 7.93
C LEU A 71 -0.54 7.85 6.97
N ALA A 72 -0.28 9.15 6.85
CA ALA A 72 -0.97 10.00 5.88
C ALA A 72 -0.63 9.56 4.44
N PHE A 73 0.63 9.24 4.17
CA PHE A 73 1.05 8.70 2.86
C PHE A 73 0.41 7.34 2.58
N ASP A 74 0.32 6.47 3.59
CA ASP A 74 -0.35 5.16 3.45
C ASP A 74 -1.82 5.34 3.08
N ALA A 75 -2.51 6.25 3.74
CA ALA A 75 -3.92 6.51 3.43
C ALA A 75 -4.09 7.05 2.00
N ALA A 76 -3.27 8.01 1.60
CA ALA A 76 -3.33 8.58 0.24
C ALA A 76 -2.99 7.52 -0.81
N LYS A 77 -1.94 6.75 -0.58
CA LYS A 77 -1.49 5.66 -1.45
C LYS A 77 -2.56 4.58 -1.57
N GLY A 78 -3.20 4.25 -0.44
CA GLY A 78 -4.27 3.25 -0.42
C GLY A 78 -5.50 3.69 -1.21
N VAL A 79 -5.91 4.95 -1.08
CA VAL A 79 -7.02 5.51 -1.87
C VAL A 79 -6.68 5.48 -3.36
N PHE A 80 -5.46 5.87 -3.73
CA PHE A 80 -5.00 5.82 -5.11
C PHE A 80 -5.08 4.40 -5.67
N LEU A 81 -4.54 3.43 -4.94
CA LEU A 81 -4.53 2.02 -5.37
C LEU A 81 -5.95 1.47 -5.49
N ALA A 82 -6.80 1.72 -4.49
CA ALA A 82 -8.17 1.21 -4.48
C ALA A 82 -9.03 1.79 -5.61
N THR A 83 -8.79 3.04 -6.00
CA THR A 83 -9.57 3.71 -7.06
C THR A 83 -8.97 3.51 -8.45
N SER A 84 -7.73 3.06 -8.54
CA SER A 84 -6.98 2.97 -9.79
C SER A 84 -7.68 2.14 -10.88
N PRO A 85 -8.41 1.04 -10.58
CA PRO A 85 -9.09 0.29 -11.64
C PRO A 85 -10.07 1.12 -12.46
N TRP A 86 -10.72 2.09 -11.82
CA TRP A 86 -11.67 2.98 -12.48
C TRP A 86 -10.98 4.22 -13.06
N LEU A 87 -9.97 4.75 -12.36
CA LEU A 87 -9.21 5.90 -12.85
C LEU A 87 -8.49 5.59 -14.16
N PHE A 88 -7.95 4.39 -14.31
CA PHE A 88 -7.17 3.97 -15.48
C PHE A 88 -7.93 3.01 -16.40
N GLY A 89 -9.21 2.75 -16.09
CA GLY A 89 -10.13 2.05 -16.98
C GLY A 89 -9.97 0.54 -17.05
N PHE A 90 -9.18 -0.10 -16.19
CA PHE A 90 -9.01 -1.55 -16.25
C PHE A 90 -10.02 -2.35 -15.40
N ALA A 91 -10.88 -1.68 -14.62
CA ALA A 91 -11.93 -2.37 -13.87
C ALA A 91 -12.88 -3.14 -14.77
N LYS A 92 -13.15 -2.63 -15.97
CA LYS A 92 -14.03 -3.26 -16.96
C LYS A 92 -13.50 -4.60 -17.49
N LYS A 93 -12.22 -4.91 -17.26
CA LYS A 93 -11.65 -6.20 -17.69
C LYS A 93 -12.05 -7.36 -16.78
N GLY A 94 -12.63 -7.08 -15.61
CA GLY A 94 -13.18 -8.08 -14.71
C GLY A 94 -12.67 -8.03 -13.29
N THR A 95 -13.25 -8.87 -12.44
CA THR A 95 -12.97 -8.92 -11.01
C THR A 95 -11.49 -9.21 -10.71
N ARG A 96 -10.88 -10.11 -11.48
CA ARG A 96 -9.46 -10.45 -11.32
C ARG A 96 -8.56 -9.23 -11.44
N TYR A 97 -8.98 -8.22 -12.23
CA TYR A 97 -8.22 -6.98 -12.44
C TYR A 97 -8.45 -5.95 -11.36
N TRP A 98 -9.69 -5.74 -10.91
CA TRP A 98 -9.97 -4.67 -9.95
C TRP A 98 -9.91 -5.11 -8.48
N LEU A 99 -10.30 -6.35 -8.16
CA LEU A 99 -10.43 -6.78 -6.75
C LEU A 99 -9.11 -6.74 -5.98
N PRO A 100 -7.97 -7.25 -6.50
CA PRO A 100 -6.72 -7.17 -5.75
C PRO A 100 -6.28 -5.73 -5.45
N HIS A 101 -6.48 -4.81 -6.40
CA HIS A 101 -6.15 -3.40 -6.21
C HIS A 101 -7.00 -2.77 -5.10
N VAL A 102 -8.30 -3.08 -5.09
CA VAL A 102 -9.21 -2.60 -4.04
C VAL A 102 -8.83 -3.17 -2.68
N LEU A 103 -8.56 -4.49 -2.61
CA LEU A 103 -8.20 -5.13 -1.34
C LEU A 103 -6.92 -4.56 -0.76
N MET A 104 -5.88 -4.39 -1.58
CA MET A 104 -4.60 -3.84 -1.12
C MET A 104 -4.75 -2.37 -0.71
N GLY A 105 -5.49 -1.60 -1.48
CA GLY A 105 -5.71 -0.18 -1.18
C GLY A 105 -6.52 0.03 0.10
N VAL A 106 -7.59 -0.74 0.28
CA VAL A 106 -8.40 -0.69 1.50
C VAL A 106 -7.59 -1.13 2.71
N ALA A 107 -6.77 -2.17 2.57
CA ALA A 107 -5.88 -2.63 3.63
C ALA A 107 -4.92 -1.52 4.07
N ASP A 108 -4.34 -0.77 3.13
CA ASP A 108 -3.46 0.37 3.44
C ASP A 108 -4.20 1.44 4.24
N VAL A 109 -5.42 1.79 3.83
CA VAL A 109 -6.23 2.80 4.54
C VAL A 109 -6.58 2.35 5.95
N LEU A 110 -7.01 1.08 6.09
CA LEU A 110 -7.36 0.53 7.40
C LEU A 110 -6.14 0.44 8.32
N ALA A 111 -4.99 0.04 7.79
CA ALA A 111 -3.75 0.01 8.56
C ALA A 111 -3.35 1.42 9.01
N ALA A 112 -3.50 2.43 8.14
CA ALA A 112 -3.23 3.82 8.49
C ALA A 112 -4.15 4.32 9.62
N ALA A 113 -5.43 3.93 9.57
CA ALA A 113 -6.41 4.35 10.56
C ALA A 113 -6.26 3.65 11.91
N THR A 114 -5.66 2.46 11.94
CA THR A 114 -5.61 1.60 13.13
C THR A 114 -4.22 1.38 13.70
N SER A 115 -3.18 1.97 13.10
CA SER A 115 -1.80 1.84 13.59
C SER A 115 -1.47 2.95 14.59
N LYS A 116 -0.62 2.59 15.54
CA LYS A 116 -0.10 3.54 16.54
C LYS A 116 0.86 4.53 15.89
N THR A 117 0.96 5.71 16.47
CA THR A 117 1.84 6.77 15.97
C THR A 117 3.20 6.80 16.68
N GLU A 118 3.34 6.00 17.72
CA GLU A 118 4.59 5.84 18.45
C GLU A 118 4.62 4.56 19.28
#